data_1a3bfacca4b6a4a9c36fc349455de224
#
_entry.id   1a3bfacca4b6a4a9c36fc349455de224
#
_cell.length_a   1.000
_cell.length_b   1.000
_cell.length_c   1.000
_cell.angle_alpha   90.00
_cell.angle_beta   90.00
_cell.angle_gamma   90.00
#
_symmetry.space_group_name_H-M   'P 1'
#
loop_
_entity.id
_entity.type
_entity.pdbx_description
1 polymer ?
#
loop_
_entity_poly.entity_id
_entity_poly.type
_entity_poly.pdbx_seq_one_letter_code
_entity_poly.pdbx_strand_id
1 'polypeptide(L)'
;MTQRIVITGAAGFIGSHLAETLLDRDYTVVGIDNLLTGDIANISHLANRDFTFIKHDVTNYIYIDGPVDYVLHWASPASPIDYLELPIPTLKVGALGTHKALGLAKAKGARFVLASTSEVYGDPLEHPQK
;
A
#
# COMPACT_ATOMS: atom_id res chain seq x y z
N MET A 1 -14.50 8.42 -17.46
CA MET A 1 -14.64 8.17 -16.02
C MET A 1 -13.27 8.24 -15.36
N THR A 2 -13.18 8.89 -14.23
CA THR A 2 -11.94 8.93 -13.44
C THR A 2 -11.64 7.56 -12.86
N GLN A 3 -10.41 7.06 -13.04
CA GLN A 3 -10.01 5.78 -12.50
C GLN A 3 -9.76 5.89 -10.99
N ARG A 4 -10.14 4.86 -10.26
CA ARG A 4 -10.03 4.81 -8.79
C ARG A 4 -8.97 3.82 -8.36
N ILE A 5 -8.03 4.30 -7.54
CA ILE A 5 -6.85 3.57 -7.10
C ILE A 5 -6.89 3.38 -5.59
N VAL A 6 -6.68 2.17 -5.14
CA VAL A 6 -6.48 1.85 -3.72
C VAL A 6 -4.98 1.71 -3.46
N ILE A 7 -4.47 2.41 -2.44
CA ILE A 7 -3.07 2.33 -1.99
C ILE A 7 -3.06 1.82 -0.55
N THR A 8 -2.45 0.69 -0.29
CA THR A 8 -2.16 0.26 1.08
C THR A 8 -0.78 0.77 1.50
N GLY A 9 -0.61 1.13 2.77
CA GLY A 9 0.59 1.83 3.23
C GLY A 9 0.63 3.31 2.81
N ALA A 10 -0.56 3.91 2.68
CA ALA A 10 -0.71 5.26 2.12
C ALA A 10 -0.12 6.37 3.01
N ALA A 11 0.01 6.15 4.32
CA ALA A 11 0.58 7.11 5.26
C ALA A 11 2.10 6.94 5.45
N GLY A 12 2.72 5.99 4.74
CA GLY A 12 4.17 5.81 4.69
C GLY A 12 4.84 6.78 3.72
N PHE A 13 6.18 6.74 3.66
CA PHE A 13 6.97 7.64 2.81
C PHE A 13 6.61 7.51 1.33
N ILE A 14 6.74 6.32 0.74
CA ILE A 14 6.42 6.12 -0.68
C ILE A 14 4.93 6.23 -0.94
N GLY A 15 4.09 5.65 -0.08
CA GLY A 15 2.65 5.65 -0.25
C GLY A 15 2.03 7.03 -0.30
N SER A 16 2.49 7.97 0.54
CA SER A 16 1.99 9.35 0.56
C SER A 16 2.37 10.13 -0.70
N HIS A 17 3.61 10.02 -1.17
CA HIS A 17 4.07 10.65 -2.42
C HIS A 17 3.35 10.07 -3.64
N LEU A 18 3.09 8.76 -3.63
CA LEU A 18 2.34 8.09 -4.69
C LEU A 18 0.89 8.57 -4.72
N ALA A 19 0.25 8.71 -3.55
CA ALA A 19 -1.10 9.24 -3.45
C ALA A 19 -1.20 10.66 -4.03
N GLU A 20 -0.28 11.55 -3.64
CA GLU A 20 -0.21 12.92 -4.15
C GLU A 20 -0.01 12.95 -5.67
N THR A 21 0.96 12.19 -6.17
CA THR A 21 1.26 12.11 -7.61
C THR A 21 0.07 11.62 -8.44
N LEU A 22 -0.71 10.67 -7.93
CA LEU A 22 -1.89 10.15 -8.62
C LEU A 22 -3.04 11.16 -8.59
N LEU A 23 -3.22 11.85 -7.48
CA LEU A 23 -4.20 12.95 -7.39
C LEU A 23 -3.85 14.10 -8.35
N ASP A 24 -2.57 14.41 -8.55
CA ASP A 24 -2.11 15.41 -9.53
C ASP A 24 -2.37 14.99 -10.99
N ARG A 25 -2.66 13.72 -11.21
CA ARG A 25 -3.02 13.14 -12.51
C ARG A 25 -4.51 12.83 -12.63
N ASP A 26 -5.33 13.48 -11.81
CA ASP A 26 -6.79 13.37 -11.83
C ASP A 26 -7.33 11.95 -11.53
N TYR A 27 -6.58 11.11 -10.80
CA TYR A 27 -7.10 9.86 -10.23
C TYR A 27 -7.85 10.12 -8.93
N THR A 28 -8.86 9.30 -8.63
CA THR A 28 -9.44 9.20 -7.29
C THR A 28 -8.62 8.19 -6.46
N VAL A 29 -8.22 8.55 -5.26
CA VAL A 29 -7.35 7.70 -4.44
C VAL A 29 -8.01 7.33 -3.11
N VAL A 30 -7.98 6.05 -2.78
CA VAL A 30 -8.33 5.52 -1.46
C VAL A 30 -7.06 5.03 -0.78
N GLY A 31 -6.63 5.72 0.25
CA GLY A 31 -5.48 5.35 1.06
C GLY A 31 -5.88 4.49 2.26
N ILE A 32 -5.20 3.36 2.45
CA ILE A 32 -5.37 2.45 3.59
C ILE A 32 -4.07 2.39 4.36
N ASP A 33 -4.13 2.58 5.67
CA ASP A 33 -2.98 2.44 6.58
C ASP A 33 -3.46 2.15 7.99
N ASN A 34 -2.70 1.40 8.78
CA ASN A 34 -2.98 1.16 10.19
C ASN A 34 -2.23 2.13 11.12
N LEU A 35 -1.35 2.96 10.55
CA LEU A 35 -0.49 3.93 11.24
C LEU A 35 0.48 3.29 12.26
N LEU A 36 0.88 2.03 12.01
CA LEU A 36 1.86 1.35 12.86
C LEU A 36 3.26 1.99 12.73
N THR A 37 3.67 2.27 11.49
CA THR A 37 4.93 2.96 11.15
C THR A 37 4.70 4.21 10.28
N GLY A 38 3.51 4.35 9.70
CA GLY A 38 3.09 5.52 8.93
C GLY A 38 2.63 6.66 9.85
N ASP A 39 2.63 7.89 9.31
CA ASP A 39 2.18 9.08 10.02
C ASP A 39 1.04 9.76 9.24
N ILE A 40 -0.06 10.06 9.93
CA ILE A 40 -1.19 10.79 9.35
C ILE A 40 -0.80 12.17 8.80
N ALA A 41 0.25 12.79 9.35
CA ALA A 41 0.77 14.06 8.86
C ALA A 41 1.24 13.99 7.39
N ASN A 42 1.67 12.81 6.93
CA ASN A 42 2.10 12.61 5.56
C ASN A 42 0.97 12.74 4.52
N ILE A 43 -0.28 12.60 4.94
CA ILE A 43 -1.46 12.59 4.05
C ILE A 43 -2.54 13.60 4.45
N SER A 44 -2.37 14.32 5.56
CA SER A 44 -3.38 15.27 6.06
C SER A 44 -3.68 16.41 5.08
N HIS A 45 -2.70 16.86 4.32
CA HIS A 45 -2.84 17.90 3.28
C HIS A 45 -3.67 17.44 2.06
N LEU A 46 -3.92 16.14 1.91
CA LEU A 46 -4.72 15.57 0.82
C LEU A 46 -6.23 15.57 1.10
N ALA A 47 -6.65 15.92 2.33
CA ALA A 47 -8.04 15.79 2.79
C ALA A 47 -9.08 16.57 1.96
N ASN A 48 -8.67 17.64 1.27
CA ASN A 48 -9.54 18.45 0.43
C ASN A 48 -9.49 18.07 -1.06
N ARG A 49 -8.85 16.96 -1.38
CA ARG A 49 -8.71 16.42 -2.74
C ARG A 49 -9.61 15.18 -2.90
N ASP A 50 -9.59 14.59 -4.07
CA ASP A 50 -10.32 13.34 -4.38
C ASP A 50 -9.67 12.13 -3.71
N PHE A 51 -9.41 12.29 -2.40
CA PHE A 51 -8.71 11.38 -1.51
C PHE A 51 -9.58 10.95 -0.34
N THR A 52 -9.67 9.64 -0.13
CA THR A 52 -10.34 9.06 1.04
C THR A 52 -9.33 8.25 1.85
N PHE A 53 -9.19 8.55 3.14
CA PHE A 53 -8.34 7.76 4.03
C PHE A 53 -9.17 6.79 4.86
N ILE A 54 -8.73 5.53 4.93
CA ILE A 54 -9.32 4.47 5.73
C ILE A 54 -8.25 3.92 6.68
N LYS A 55 -8.40 4.16 7.97
CA LYS A 55 -7.56 3.53 8.98
C LYS A 55 -7.96 2.07 9.13
N HIS A 56 -7.13 1.15 8.63
CA HIS A 56 -7.43 -0.28 8.61
C HIS A 56 -6.15 -1.11 8.56
N ASP A 57 -6.16 -2.26 9.23
CA ASP A 57 -5.11 -3.25 9.16
C ASP A 57 -5.38 -4.21 7.98
N VAL A 58 -4.51 -4.18 6.97
CA VAL A 58 -4.67 -4.98 5.74
C VAL A 58 -4.56 -6.49 5.94
N THR A 59 -4.15 -6.95 7.12
CA THR A 59 -4.19 -8.37 7.47
C THR A 59 -5.62 -8.87 7.71
N ASN A 60 -6.57 -7.97 7.88
CA ASN A 60 -8.00 -8.23 7.95
C ASN A 60 -8.68 -8.05 6.60
N TYR A 61 -9.94 -8.47 6.51
CA TYR A 61 -10.72 -8.32 5.28
C TYR A 61 -10.84 -6.86 4.87
N ILE A 62 -10.53 -6.57 3.60
CA ILE A 62 -10.59 -5.22 3.04
C ILE A 62 -11.87 -5.09 2.22
N TYR A 63 -12.73 -4.15 2.59
CA TYR A 63 -13.93 -3.79 1.84
C TYR A 63 -13.83 -2.35 1.36
N ILE A 64 -14.03 -2.15 0.06
CA ILE A 64 -14.10 -0.83 -0.58
C ILE A 64 -15.40 -0.79 -1.38
N ASP A 65 -16.23 0.20 -1.09
CA ASP A 65 -17.46 0.40 -1.87
C ASP A 65 -17.16 0.96 -3.26
N GLY A 66 -18.00 0.59 -4.23
CA GLY A 66 -17.88 1.04 -5.62
C GLY A 66 -16.74 0.38 -6.41
N PRO A 67 -16.46 0.89 -7.62
CA PRO A 67 -15.44 0.35 -8.51
C PRO A 67 -14.03 0.66 -8.02
N VAL A 68 -13.07 -0.21 -8.38
CA VAL A 68 -11.64 -0.03 -8.16
C VAL A 68 -10.92 -0.53 -9.42
N ASP A 69 -10.04 0.28 -9.97
CA ASP A 69 -9.30 -0.04 -11.20
C ASP A 69 -7.90 -0.61 -10.89
N TYR A 70 -7.28 -0.12 -9.82
CA TYR A 70 -5.95 -0.54 -9.38
C TYR A 70 -5.87 -0.71 -7.87
N VAL A 71 -5.14 -1.73 -7.44
CA VAL A 71 -4.72 -1.94 -6.05
C VAL A 71 -3.20 -1.92 -6.00
N LEU A 72 -2.65 -0.91 -5.35
CA LEU A 72 -1.22 -0.71 -5.16
C LEU A 72 -0.88 -1.11 -3.72
N HIS A 73 -0.16 -2.21 -3.54
CA HIS A 73 0.12 -2.79 -2.23
C HIS A 73 1.52 -2.43 -1.75
N TRP A 74 1.60 -1.40 -0.88
CA TRP A 74 2.83 -0.87 -0.28
C TRP A 74 2.88 -1.03 1.24
N ALA A 75 1.84 -1.60 1.87
CA ALA A 75 1.79 -1.79 3.32
C ALA A 75 2.81 -2.82 3.77
N SER A 76 3.89 -2.35 4.38
CA SER A 76 4.89 -3.17 5.07
C SER A 76 5.76 -2.27 5.95
N PRO A 77 6.19 -2.70 7.14
CA PRO A 77 7.34 -2.12 7.81
C PRO A 77 8.57 -2.35 6.92
N ALA A 78 9.12 -1.27 6.37
CA ALA A 78 10.17 -1.35 5.34
C ALA A 78 11.57 -1.03 5.87
N SER A 79 11.67 -0.35 7.01
CA SER A 79 12.93 -0.04 7.67
C SER A 79 13.48 -1.28 8.39
N PRO A 80 14.80 -1.58 8.31
CA PRO A 80 15.41 -2.65 9.10
C PRO A 80 15.14 -2.54 10.59
N ILE A 81 15.11 -1.33 11.14
CA ILE A 81 14.77 -1.09 12.55
C ILE A 81 13.34 -1.56 12.82
N ASP A 82 12.38 -1.13 12.00
CA ASP A 82 10.97 -1.44 12.20
C ASP A 82 10.68 -2.94 12.09
N TYR A 83 11.20 -3.63 11.07
CA TYR A 83 10.88 -5.05 10.89
C TYR A 83 11.65 -5.96 11.86
N LEU A 84 12.78 -5.51 12.42
CA LEU A 84 13.46 -6.24 13.49
C LEU A 84 12.75 -6.09 14.85
N GLU A 85 12.16 -4.92 15.12
CA GLU A 85 11.34 -4.68 16.31
C GLU A 85 9.93 -5.29 16.19
N LEU A 86 9.41 -5.38 14.97
CA LEU A 86 8.06 -5.84 14.67
C LEU A 86 8.05 -7.08 13.74
N PRO A 87 8.78 -8.16 14.06
CA PRO A 87 8.96 -9.29 13.12
C PRO A 87 7.64 -10.01 12.82
N ILE A 88 6.77 -10.22 13.80
CA ILE A 88 5.48 -10.89 13.61
C ILE A 88 4.51 -10.02 12.81
N PRO A 89 4.29 -8.72 13.10
CA PRO A 89 3.51 -7.84 12.24
C PRO A 89 4.03 -7.80 10.80
N THR A 90 5.35 -7.74 10.60
CA THR A 90 5.97 -7.74 9.27
C THR A 90 5.65 -9.02 8.49
N LEU A 91 5.81 -10.19 9.12
CA LEU A 91 5.47 -11.47 8.50
C LEU A 91 3.97 -11.56 8.17
N LYS A 92 3.11 -11.12 9.08
CA LYS A 92 1.65 -11.13 8.87
C LYS A 92 1.24 -10.24 7.71
N VAL A 93 1.76 -9.02 7.61
CA VAL A 93 1.40 -8.12 6.52
C VAL A 93 1.92 -8.64 5.18
N GLY A 94 3.12 -9.21 5.14
CA GLY A 94 3.69 -9.83 3.94
C GLY A 94 2.84 -10.99 3.41
N ALA A 95 2.35 -11.85 4.29
CA ALA A 95 1.53 -13.01 3.91
C ALA A 95 0.05 -12.66 3.83
N LEU A 96 -0.58 -12.33 4.97
CA LEU A 96 -2.04 -12.11 5.05
C LEU A 96 -2.44 -10.78 4.39
N GLY A 97 -1.66 -9.71 4.55
CA GLY A 97 -1.92 -8.43 3.92
C GLY A 97 -1.93 -8.54 2.40
N THR A 98 -0.92 -9.19 1.84
CA THR A 98 -0.86 -9.44 0.39
C THR A 98 -2.03 -10.32 -0.07
N HIS A 99 -2.37 -11.37 0.68
CA HIS A 99 -3.53 -12.22 0.38
C HIS A 99 -4.84 -11.42 0.36
N LYS A 100 -5.07 -10.53 1.34
CA LYS A 100 -6.28 -9.69 1.41
C LYS A 100 -6.32 -8.66 0.30
N ALA A 101 -5.20 -8.01 -0.01
CA ALA A 101 -5.10 -7.04 -1.09
C ALA A 101 -5.34 -7.69 -2.47
N LEU A 102 -4.81 -8.89 -2.70
CA LEU A 102 -5.12 -9.70 -3.89
C LEU A 102 -6.60 -10.08 -3.96
N GLY A 103 -7.20 -10.42 -2.81
CA GLY A 103 -8.63 -10.71 -2.71
C GLY A 103 -9.50 -9.52 -3.13
N LEU A 104 -9.14 -8.30 -2.67
CA LEU A 104 -9.80 -7.07 -3.09
C LEU A 104 -9.65 -6.86 -4.61
N ALA A 105 -8.44 -6.96 -5.14
CA ALA A 105 -8.18 -6.78 -6.56
C ALA A 105 -9.00 -7.78 -7.41
N LYS A 106 -9.03 -9.05 -7.02
CA LYS A 106 -9.83 -10.08 -7.68
C LYS A 106 -11.33 -9.77 -7.64
N ALA A 107 -11.85 -9.37 -6.48
CA ALA A 107 -13.28 -9.05 -6.32
C ALA A 107 -13.72 -7.84 -7.15
N LYS A 108 -12.82 -6.89 -7.40
CA LYS A 108 -13.09 -5.68 -8.18
C LYS A 108 -12.70 -5.79 -9.66
N GLY A 109 -12.04 -6.87 -10.07
CA GLY A 109 -11.45 -6.96 -11.41
C GLY A 109 -10.32 -5.95 -11.64
N ALA A 110 -9.69 -5.49 -10.55
CA ALA A 110 -8.67 -4.47 -10.57
C ALA A 110 -7.28 -5.04 -10.91
N ARG A 111 -6.42 -4.20 -11.48
CA ARG A 111 -5.01 -4.53 -11.63
C ARG A 111 -4.31 -4.45 -10.26
N PHE A 112 -3.43 -5.40 -10.00
CA PHE A 112 -2.66 -5.46 -8.75
C PHE A 112 -1.20 -5.15 -9.00
N VAL A 113 -0.62 -4.28 -8.16
CA VAL A 113 0.81 -3.95 -8.15
C VAL A 113 1.36 -4.18 -6.75
N LEU A 114 2.40 -4.99 -6.64
CA LEU A 114 3.08 -5.29 -5.40
C LEU A 114 4.42 -4.55 -5.32
N ALA A 115 4.65 -3.78 -4.26
CA ALA A 115 5.97 -3.34 -3.89
C ALA A 115 6.74 -4.52 -3.32
N SER A 116 7.61 -5.11 -4.14
CA SER A 116 8.50 -6.19 -3.75
C SER A 116 9.79 -5.63 -3.14
N THR A 117 10.79 -6.46 -2.96
CA THR A 117 12.04 -6.13 -2.30
C THR A 117 13.24 -6.74 -3.01
N SER A 118 14.40 -6.10 -2.89
CA SER A 118 15.66 -6.65 -3.42
C SER A 118 16.12 -7.90 -2.68
N GLU A 119 15.67 -8.12 -1.45
CA GLU A 119 15.99 -9.32 -0.68
C GLU A 119 15.49 -10.62 -1.35
N VAL A 120 14.54 -10.52 -2.28
CA VAL A 120 14.08 -11.67 -3.08
C VAL A 120 15.22 -12.33 -3.90
N TYR A 121 16.27 -11.57 -4.21
CA TYR A 121 17.44 -12.07 -4.92
C TYR A 121 18.47 -12.77 -4.01
N GLY A 122 18.31 -12.73 -2.69
CA GLY A 122 19.26 -13.29 -1.73
C GLY A 122 20.57 -12.51 -1.67
N ASP A 123 21.69 -13.21 -1.75
CA ASP A 123 23.05 -12.62 -1.83
C ASP A 123 23.53 -12.66 -3.29
N PRO A 124 23.29 -11.62 -4.09
CA PRO A 124 23.52 -11.66 -5.52
C PRO A 124 25.02 -11.53 -5.85
N LEU A 125 25.45 -12.36 -6.80
CA LEU A 125 26.83 -12.30 -7.33
C LEU A 125 26.99 -11.28 -8.46
N GLU A 126 25.87 -10.80 -9.02
CA GLU A 126 25.84 -9.87 -10.14
C GLU A 126 25.01 -8.61 -9.80
N HIS A 127 25.45 -7.46 -10.32
CA HIS A 127 24.72 -6.21 -10.30
C HIS A 127 24.58 -5.64 -11.72
N PRO A 128 23.37 -5.25 -12.17
CA PRO A 128 22.06 -5.37 -11.49
C PRO A 128 21.67 -6.81 -11.18
N GLN A 129 20.96 -7.02 -10.07
CA GLN A 129 20.50 -8.35 -9.63
C GLN A 129 19.61 -9.01 -10.69
N LYS A 130 19.80 -10.31 -10.87
CA LYS A 130 19.04 -11.17 -11.79
C LYS A 130 18.50 -12.38 -11.07
#